data_f072aa33b7e905bfd7da67f22238d483
#
_entry.id   f072aa33b7e905bfd7da67f22238d483
#
_cell.length_a   1.000
_cell.length_b   1.000
_cell.length_c   1.000
_cell.angle_alpha   90.00
_cell.angle_beta   90.00
_cell.angle_gamma   90.00
#
_symmetry.space_group_name_H-M   'P 1'
#
loop_
_entity.id
_entity.type
_entity.pdbx_description
1 polymer ?
#
loop_
_entity_poly.entity_id
_entity_poly.type
_entity_poly.pdbx_seq_one_letter_code
_entity_poly.pdbx_strand_id
1 'polypeptide(L)'
;MILVLVSLAGLGLFLWPFLGSSLPAATPALLVAFGSLGALTAFEVGARRLDSRGLALLAALSAADAALRAALVTGIGGFSPIFLLVLCGGYAVGPEFGFLLGSGSLLTSALVTGGLGPWLPYELFALGWVGLGAGLVGGVRRGRRPGWPDVLLLGAYGLAAGYAYGAVMDVWNWTFFAGSPQLGWHPGLAPLVALGRFGRYYLLTSLAYDSFRAGGNALMVGLLGMPLLVGLRRLGRRFRVEWDDPGHSPGPPASARSEHQAPGDLVVPALAAAVHRRPGESGPHGGQVHEIAGEPEQAAPEAQPASILLADHLDPSDPHARGPSG
;
A
#
# COMPACT_ATOMS: atom_id res chain seq x y z
N MET A 1 -4.80 10.39 15.32
CA MET A 1 -5.66 9.60 16.22
C MET A 1 -6.23 8.36 15.53
N ILE A 2 -6.93 8.49 14.39
CA ILE A 2 -7.53 7.32 13.71
C ILE A 2 -6.51 6.28 13.25
N LEU A 3 -5.36 6.69 12.71
CA LEU A 3 -4.29 5.78 12.30
C LEU A 3 -3.76 4.92 13.47
N VAL A 4 -3.70 5.49 14.68
CA VAL A 4 -3.32 4.75 15.89
C VAL A 4 -4.40 3.71 16.23
N LEU A 5 -5.68 4.08 16.19
CA LEU A 5 -6.78 3.15 16.44
C LEU A 5 -6.81 2.02 15.41
N VAL A 6 -6.64 2.35 14.14
CA VAL A 6 -6.51 1.36 13.05
C VAL A 6 -5.33 0.42 13.28
N SER A 7 -4.16 0.97 13.65
CA SER A 7 -2.98 0.15 13.94
C SER A 7 -3.16 -0.73 15.18
N LEU A 8 -3.85 -0.25 16.23
CA LEU A 8 -4.16 -1.06 17.41
C LEU A 8 -5.13 -2.20 17.07
N ALA A 9 -6.14 -1.93 16.23
CA ALA A 9 -7.05 -2.98 15.74
C ALA A 9 -6.28 -4.05 14.94
N GLY A 10 -5.37 -3.64 14.05
CA GLY A 10 -4.49 -4.55 13.33
C GLY A 10 -3.59 -5.36 14.26
N LEU A 11 -2.98 -4.72 15.27
CA LEU A 11 -2.12 -5.40 16.23
C LEU A 11 -2.89 -6.50 16.98
N GLY A 12 -4.15 -6.27 17.31
CA GLY A 12 -5.02 -7.27 17.92
C GLY A 12 -5.12 -8.57 17.11
N LEU A 13 -5.08 -8.46 15.77
CA LEU A 13 -5.09 -9.63 14.88
C LEU A 13 -3.81 -10.48 14.99
N PHE A 14 -2.69 -9.94 15.45
CA PHE A 14 -1.43 -10.67 15.58
C PHE A 14 -1.12 -11.15 17.00
N LEU A 15 -1.86 -10.70 18.01
CA LEU A 15 -1.57 -11.05 19.41
C LEU A 15 -2.20 -12.36 19.88
N TRP A 16 -3.24 -12.86 19.20
CA TRP A 16 -4.00 -14.02 19.67
C TRP A 16 -3.16 -15.30 19.87
N PRO A 17 -2.12 -15.62 19.05
CA PRO A 17 -1.35 -16.85 19.29
C PRO A 17 -0.58 -16.82 20.61
N PHE A 18 -0.22 -15.62 21.08
CA PHE A 18 0.52 -15.41 22.34
C PHE A 18 -0.41 -15.30 23.55
N LEU A 19 -1.71 -15.13 23.34
CA LEU A 19 -2.72 -15.05 24.40
C LEU A 19 -3.39 -16.41 24.68
N GLY A 20 -2.91 -17.49 24.04
CA GLY A 20 -3.42 -18.84 24.23
C GLY A 20 -4.82 -19.09 23.65
N SER A 21 -5.33 -18.18 22.83
CA SER A 21 -6.64 -18.27 22.19
C SER A 21 -6.64 -19.13 20.94
N SER A 22 -7.83 -19.57 20.52
CA SER A 22 -8.01 -20.28 19.26
C SER A 22 -7.86 -19.35 18.06
N LEU A 23 -7.61 -19.92 16.87
CA LEU A 23 -7.52 -19.18 15.61
C LEU A 23 -8.78 -18.34 15.40
N PRO A 24 -8.66 -17.02 15.16
CA PRO A 24 -9.80 -16.18 14.83
C PRO A 24 -10.45 -16.63 13.52
N ALA A 25 -11.77 -16.54 13.44
CA ALA A 25 -12.46 -16.75 12.18
C ALA A 25 -12.04 -15.70 11.14
N ALA A 26 -11.97 -16.08 9.87
CA ALA A 26 -11.56 -15.19 8.79
C ALA A 26 -12.50 -13.98 8.62
N THR A 27 -13.81 -14.19 8.77
CA THR A 27 -14.82 -13.12 8.59
C THR A 27 -14.61 -11.92 9.52
N PRO A 28 -14.47 -12.07 10.86
CA PRO A 28 -14.17 -10.95 11.74
C PRO A 28 -12.86 -10.24 11.38
N ALA A 29 -11.82 -10.99 11.03
CA ALA A 29 -10.52 -10.42 10.63
C ALA A 29 -10.64 -9.56 9.37
N LEU A 30 -11.39 -10.01 8.36
CA LEU A 30 -11.69 -9.24 7.15
C LEU A 30 -12.50 -7.97 7.47
N LEU A 31 -13.52 -8.07 8.33
CA LEU A 31 -14.31 -6.91 8.75
C LEU A 31 -13.44 -5.86 9.46
N VAL A 32 -12.53 -6.29 10.34
CA VAL A 32 -11.58 -5.38 11.00
C VAL A 32 -10.67 -4.72 9.96
N ALA A 33 -10.12 -5.47 9.01
CA ALA A 33 -9.21 -4.92 8.01
C ALA A 33 -9.93 -3.93 7.08
N PHE A 34 -11.02 -4.34 6.43
CA PHE A 34 -11.76 -3.47 5.50
C PHE A 34 -12.44 -2.31 6.20
N GLY A 35 -13.00 -2.53 7.40
CA GLY A 35 -13.59 -1.47 8.22
C GLY A 35 -12.54 -0.43 8.63
N SER A 36 -11.34 -0.86 9.00
CA SER A 36 -10.22 0.02 9.36
C SER A 36 -9.73 0.83 8.16
N LEU A 37 -9.56 0.19 7.00
CA LEU A 37 -9.17 0.87 5.76
C LEU A 37 -10.23 1.88 5.32
N GLY A 38 -11.50 1.48 5.35
CA GLY A 38 -12.62 2.37 5.01
C GLY A 38 -12.71 3.56 5.94
N ALA A 39 -12.59 3.35 7.26
CA ALA A 39 -12.62 4.41 8.26
C ALA A 39 -11.44 5.38 8.10
N LEU A 40 -10.22 4.87 7.87
CA LEU A 40 -9.06 5.73 7.64
C LEU A 40 -9.22 6.54 6.35
N THR A 41 -9.63 5.91 5.26
CA THR A 41 -9.85 6.60 3.98
C THR A 41 -10.92 7.67 4.10
N ALA A 42 -12.07 7.36 4.72
CA ALA A 42 -13.15 8.30 4.93
C ALA A 42 -12.72 9.49 5.80
N PHE A 43 -11.92 9.24 6.85
CA PHE A 43 -11.37 10.28 7.69
C PHE A 43 -10.40 11.20 6.93
N GLU A 44 -9.47 10.64 6.17
CA GLU A 44 -8.49 11.42 5.41
C GLU A 44 -9.15 12.25 4.31
N VAL A 45 -10.16 11.71 3.64
CA VAL A 45 -10.98 12.45 2.67
C VAL A 45 -11.82 13.52 3.36
N GLY A 46 -12.52 13.18 4.44
CA GLY A 46 -13.36 14.13 5.20
C GLY A 46 -12.55 15.26 5.83
N ALA A 47 -11.32 14.98 6.27
CA ALA A 47 -10.39 16.00 6.77
C ALA A 47 -9.69 16.81 5.66
N ARG A 48 -10.04 16.58 4.39
CA ARG A 48 -9.42 17.19 3.19
C ARG A 48 -7.90 17.00 3.10
N ARG A 49 -7.35 15.99 3.77
CA ARG A 49 -5.93 15.62 3.68
C ARG A 49 -5.64 14.79 2.44
N LEU A 50 -6.65 14.04 1.97
CA LEU A 50 -6.66 13.29 0.73
C LEU A 50 -7.74 13.89 -0.19
N ASP A 51 -7.32 14.73 -1.12
CA ASP A 51 -8.18 15.27 -2.17
C ASP A 51 -8.35 14.24 -3.33
N SER A 52 -9.15 14.57 -4.34
CA SER A 52 -9.37 13.71 -5.49
C SER A 52 -8.08 13.35 -6.23
N ARG A 53 -7.10 14.24 -6.24
CA ARG A 53 -5.78 14.03 -6.86
C ARG A 53 -4.91 13.09 -6.03
N GLY A 54 -4.95 13.24 -4.70
CA GLY A 54 -4.29 12.33 -3.77
C GLY A 54 -4.85 10.91 -3.87
N LEU A 55 -6.17 10.76 -4.00
CA LEU A 55 -6.83 9.48 -4.24
C LEU A 55 -6.44 8.88 -5.60
N ALA A 56 -6.39 9.70 -6.66
CA ALA A 56 -5.93 9.25 -7.97
C ALA A 56 -4.46 8.78 -7.94
N LEU A 57 -3.60 9.51 -7.22
CA LEU A 57 -2.21 9.12 -7.02
C LEU A 57 -2.11 7.79 -6.24
N LEU A 58 -2.88 7.64 -5.16
CA LEU A 58 -2.94 6.42 -4.37
C LEU A 58 -3.36 5.22 -5.24
N ALA A 59 -4.43 5.37 -6.01
CA ALA A 59 -4.92 4.33 -6.91
C ALA A 59 -3.90 3.98 -8.00
N ALA A 60 -3.27 4.99 -8.63
CA ALA A 60 -2.27 4.77 -9.67
C ALA A 60 -1.02 4.07 -9.15
N LEU A 61 -0.52 4.47 -7.96
CA LEU A 61 0.63 3.82 -7.33
C LEU A 61 0.29 2.39 -6.88
N SER A 62 -0.90 2.17 -6.31
CA SER A 62 -1.35 0.84 -5.91
C SER A 62 -1.46 -0.11 -7.11
N ALA A 63 -2.02 0.37 -8.23
CA ALA A 63 -2.11 -0.41 -9.47
C ALA A 63 -0.74 -0.70 -10.07
N ALA A 64 0.16 0.29 -10.12
CA ALA A 64 1.54 0.11 -10.60
C ALA A 64 2.31 -0.90 -9.75
N ASP A 65 2.15 -0.84 -8.43
CA ASP A 65 2.80 -1.72 -7.47
C ASP A 65 2.28 -3.17 -7.59
N ALA A 66 0.96 -3.33 -7.74
CA ALA A 66 0.34 -4.63 -8.02
C ALA A 66 0.83 -5.23 -9.35
N ALA A 67 0.97 -4.41 -10.39
CA ALA A 67 1.50 -4.84 -11.68
C ALA A 67 2.99 -5.26 -11.58
N LEU A 68 3.82 -4.53 -10.82
CA LEU A 68 5.20 -4.90 -10.55
C LEU A 68 5.28 -6.25 -9.83
N ARG A 69 4.42 -6.47 -8.84
CA ARG A 69 4.35 -7.76 -8.14
C ARG A 69 3.92 -8.88 -9.08
N ALA A 70 2.90 -8.66 -9.90
CA ALA A 70 2.41 -9.67 -10.85
C ALA A 70 3.48 -10.04 -11.91
N ALA A 71 4.27 -9.06 -12.38
CA ALA A 71 5.34 -9.28 -13.34
C ALA A 71 6.53 -10.10 -12.77
N LEU A 72 6.71 -10.08 -11.44
CA LEU A 72 7.83 -10.72 -10.73
C LEU A 72 7.32 -11.72 -9.68
N VAL A 73 6.24 -12.44 -9.97
CA VAL A 73 5.58 -13.42 -9.07
C VAL A 73 6.54 -14.52 -8.60
N THR A 74 7.56 -14.87 -9.37
CA THR A 74 8.57 -15.85 -9.00
C THR A 74 9.67 -15.27 -8.11
N GLY A 75 9.30 -14.38 -7.17
CA GLY A 75 10.25 -13.73 -6.28
C GLY A 75 11.25 -14.70 -5.66
N ILE A 76 12.55 -14.49 -5.93
CA ILE A 76 13.63 -15.31 -5.40
C ILE A 76 13.77 -15.00 -3.91
N GLY A 77 13.60 -16.01 -3.04
CA GLY A 77 13.92 -15.89 -1.63
C GLY A 77 13.16 -14.81 -0.87
N GLY A 78 11.86 -14.56 -1.17
CA GLY A 78 11.06 -13.55 -0.48
C GLY A 78 11.25 -12.11 -0.95
N PHE A 79 12.12 -11.87 -1.90
CA PHE A 79 12.23 -10.59 -2.57
C PHE A 79 10.93 -10.28 -3.33
N SER A 80 10.35 -9.12 -3.10
CA SER A 80 9.16 -8.67 -3.81
C SER A 80 9.27 -7.17 -4.10
N PRO A 81 9.04 -6.74 -5.33
CA PRO A 81 9.13 -5.33 -5.70
C PRO A 81 8.02 -4.45 -5.09
N ILE A 82 6.97 -5.08 -4.53
CA ILE A 82 5.85 -4.37 -3.89
C ILE A 82 6.31 -3.40 -2.78
N PHE A 83 7.45 -3.66 -2.15
CA PHE A 83 7.96 -2.78 -1.10
C PHE A 83 8.48 -1.45 -1.64
N LEU A 84 8.97 -1.38 -2.88
CA LEU A 84 9.64 -0.20 -3.41
C LEU A 84 8.73 1.04 -3.46
N LEU A 85 7.55 0.90 -4.09
CA LEU A 85 6.63 2.03 -4.23
C LEU A 85 5.98 2.37 -2.89
N VAL A 86 5.70 1.38 -2.04
CA VAL A 86 5.19 1.59 -0.68
C VAL A 86 6.19 2.38 0.16
N LEU A 87 7.47 2.00 0.15
CA LEU A 87 8.54 2.70 0.86
C LEU A 87 8.72 4.13 0.36
N CYS A 88 8.87 4.31 -0.96
CA CYS A 88 9.07 5.63 -1.55
C CYS A 88 7.83 6.52 -1.43
N GLY A 89 6.63 5.98 -1.62
CA GLY A 89 5.36 6.71 -1.50
C GLY A 89 5.09 7.17 -0.08
N GLY A 90 5.23 6.27 0.90
CA GLY A 90 5.12 6.61 2.31
C GLY A 90 6.11 7.69 2.72
N TYR A 91 7.39 7.52 2.40
CA TYR A 91 8.46 8.47 2.69
C TYR A 91 8.22 9.86 2.09
N ALA A 92 7.74 9.91 0.85
CA ALA A 92 7.54 11.17 0.13
C ALA A 92 6.29 11.95 0.58
N VAL A 93 5.19 11.24 0.87
CA VAL A 93 3.87 11.83 1.10
C VAL A 93 3.53 11.89 2.59
N GLY A 94 3.69 10.80 3.33
CA GLY A 94 3.43 10.75 4.76
C GLY A 94 2.87 9.43 5.25
N PRO A 95 2.70 9.26 6.59
CA PRO A 95 2.39 7.99 7.20
C PRO A 95 0.98 7.46 6.84
N GLU A 96 -0.03 8.32 6.83
CA GLU A 96 -1.40 7.94 6.48
C GLU A 96 -1.48 7.44 5.03
N PHE A 97 -0.90 8.21 4.11
CA PHE A 97 -0.81 7.83 2.71
C PHE A 97 -0.02 6.53 2.53
N GLY A 98 1.10 6.38 3.23
CA GLY A 98 1.93 5.18 3.19
C GLY A 98 1.18 3.93 3.65
N PHE A 99 0.40 4.05 4.73
CA PHE A 99 -0.44 2.95 5.22
C PHE A 99 -1.49 2.53 4.18
N LEU A 100 -2.22 3.51 3.62
CA LEU A 100 -3.23 3.25 2.59
C LEU A 100 -2.60 2.70 1.31
N LEU A 101 -1.42 3.19 0.92
CA LEU A 101 -0.70 2.68 -0.25
C LEU A 101 -0.29 1.23 -0.06
N GLY A 102 0.31 0.88 1.08
CA GLY A 102 0.72 -0.50 1.36
C GLY A 102 -0.47 -1.46 1.36
N SER A 103 -1.52 -1.12 2.10
CA SER A 103 -2.75 -1.93 2.15
C SER A 103 -3.44 -1.98 0.78
N GLY A 104 -3.53 -0.86 0.07
CA GLY A 104 -4.16 -0.76 -1.24
C GLY A 104 -3.41 -1.54 -2.33
N SER A 105 -2.07 -1.45 -2.34
CA SER A 105 -1.22 -2.23 -3.25
C SER A 105 -1.44 -3.73 -3.09
N LEU A 106 -1.49 -4.18 -1.85
CA LEU A 106 -1.67 -5.60 -1.56
C LEU A 106 -3.08 -6.07 -1.91
N LEU A 107 -4.10 -5.28 -1.56
CA LEU A 107 -5.48 -5.58 -1.93
C LEU A 107 -5.65 -5.65 -3.45
N THR A 108 -5.13 -4.66 -4.18
CA THR A 108 -5.18 -4.64 -5.65
C THR A 108 -4.47 -5.85 -6.23
N SER A 109 -3.27 -6.19 -5.72
CA SER A 109 -2.54 -7.37 -6.14
C SER A 109 -3.32 -8.65 -5.87
N ALA A 110 -3.92 -8.82 -4.68
CA ALA A 110 -4.71 -10.00 -4.34
C ALA A 110 -5.94 -10.17 -5.25
N LEU A 111 -6.60 -9.06 -5.62
CA LEU A 111 -7.73 -9.09 -6.57
C LEU A 111 -7.29 -9.50 -7.98
N VAL A 112 -6.13 -9.01 -8.44
CA VAL A 112 -5.60 -9.32 -9.79
C VAL A 112 -5.06 -10.75 -9.87
N THR A 113 -4.42 -11.25 -8.82
CA THR A 113 -3.77 -12.57 -8.81
C THR A 113 -4.64 -13.68 -8.24
N GLY A 114 -5.85 -13.39 -7.76
CA GLY A 114 -6.69 -14.37 -7.07
C GLY A 114 -6.22 -14.72 -5.65
N GLY A 115 -5.25 -14.00 -5.10
CA GLY A 115 -4.64 -14.24 -3.78
C GLY A 115 -5.54 -13.87 -2.59
N LEU A 116 -6.83 -14.13 -2.68
CA LEU A 116 -7.80 -13.87 -1.62
C LEU A 116 -7.86 -15.04 -0.66
N GLY A 117 -7.45 -14.83 0.58
CA GLY A 117 -7.44 -15.89 1.59
C GLY A 117 -7.53 -15.34 3.02
N PRO A 118 -7.60 -16.23 4.03
CA PRO A 118 -7.70 -15.84 5.44
C PRO A 118 -6.45 -15.09 5.95
N TRP A 119 -5.36 -15.12 5.23
CA TRP A 119 -4.13 -14.36 5.49
C TRP A 119 -4.22 -12.89 5.07
N LEU A 120 -5.12 -12.56 4.14
CA LEU A 120 -5.22 -11.22 3.55
C LEU A 120 -5.34 -10.08 4.58
N PRO A 121 -6.18 -10.17 5.65
CA PRO A 121 -6.24 -9.12 6.66
C PRO A 121 -4.88 -8.83 7.30
N TYR A 122 -4.11 -9.86 7.56
CA TYR A 122 -2.77 -9.77 8.17
C TYR A 122 -1.78 -9.09 7.22
N GLU A 123 -1.78 -9.49 5.95
CA GLU A 123 -0.94 -8.88 4.92
C GLU A 123 -1.26 -7.39 4.73
N LEU A 124 -2.54 -7.00 4.71
CA LEU A 124 -2.98 -5.61 4.56
C LEU A 124 -2.39 -4.72 5.66
N PHE A 125 -2.46 -5.16 6.92
CA PHE A 125 -1.88 -4.42 8.04
C PHE A 125 -0.35 -4.43 8.00
N ALA A 126 0.27 -5.57 7.73
CA ALA A 126 1.72 -5.71 7.73
C ALA A 126 2.36 -4.76 6.69
N LEU A 127 1.87 -4.77 5.44
CA LEU A 127 2.40 -3.87 4.41
C LEU A 127 1.96 -2.41 4.62
N GLY A 128 0.77 -2.20 5.16
CA GLY A 128 0.31 -0.88 5.61
C GLY A 128 1.27 -0.27 6.64
N TRP A 129 1.72 -1.04 7.62
CA TRP A 129 2.70 -0.57 8.63
C TRP A 129 4.08 -0.29 8.03
N VAL A 130 4.51 -1.04 7.01
CA VAL A 130 5.74 -0.71 6.26
C VAL A 130 5.63 0.67 5.63
N GLY A 131 4.52 0.96 4.97
CA GLY A 131 4.28 2.28 4.36
C GLY A 131 4.13 3.40 5.39
N LEU A 132 3.43 3.14 6.51
CA LEU A 132 3.29 4.05 7.63
C LEU A 132 4.66 4.45 8.19
N GLY A 133 5.49 3.46 8.51
CA GLY A 133 6.83 3.67 9.07
C GLY A 133 7.74 4.42 8.09
N ALA A 134 7.67 4.12 6.79
CA ALA A 134 8.36 4.90 5.77
C ALA A 134 7.95 6.38 5.81
N GLY A 135 6.66 6.66 6.00
CA GLY A 135 6.14 8.02 6.14
C GLY A 135 6.63 8.74 7.40
N LEU A 136 6.73 8.03 8.53
CA LEU A 136 7.32 8.56 9.77
C LEU A 136 8.79 8.91 9.58
N VAL A 137 9.57 8.00 8.98
CA VAL A 137 10.99 8.21 8.67
C VAL A 137 11.16 9.38 7.70
N GLY A 138 10.29 9.50 6.68
CA GLY A 138 10.29 10.63 5.75
C GLY A 138 10.00 11.97 6.42
N GLY A 139 9.22 11.95 7.51
CA GLY A 139 8.92 13.12 8.34
C GLY A 139 10.16 13.80 8.92
N VAL A 140 11.20 13.03 9.26
CA VAL A 140 12.47 13.54 9.83
C VAL A 140 13.18 14.49 8.86
N ARG A 141 13.01 14.28 7.55
CA ARG A 141 13.66 15.08 6.50
C ARG A 141 12.67 15.89 5.66
N ARG A 142 11.47 16.10 6.19
CA ARG A 142 10.42 16.89 5.51
C ARG A 142 10.90 18.32 5.27
N GLY A 143 10.61 18.86 4.09
CA GLY A 143 11.02 20.21 3.69
C GLY A 143 12.39 20.31 3.04
N ARG A 144 13.23 19.28 3.10
CA ARG A 144 14.52 19.26 2.43
C ARG A 144 14.39 18.72 0.99
N ARG A 145 15.32 19.11 0.11
CA ARG A 145 15.39 18.51 -1.24
C ARG A 145 15.82 17.04 -1.11
N PRO A 146 15.23 16.12 -1.91
CA PRO A 146 15.68 14.74 -1.94
C PRO A 146 17.18 14.66 -2.27
N GLY A 147 17.88 13.81 -1.55
CA GLY A 147 19.31 13.61 -1.73
C GLY A 147 19.73 12.21 -1.26
N TRP A 148 21.03 11.88 -1.42
CA TRP A 148 21.56 10.59 -0.98
C TRP A 148 21.28 10.24 0.50
N PRO A 149 21.27 11.21 1.45
CA PRO A 149 20.89 10.89 2.82
C PRO A 149 19.46 10.39 2.98
N ASP A 150 18.52 10.80 2.08
CA ASP A 150 17.16 10.29 2.06
C ASP A 150 17.13 8.83 1.58
N VAL A 151 17.92 8.50 0.53
CA VAL A 151 18.03 7.15 0.01
C VAL A 151 18.67 6.20 1.03
N LEU A 152 19.73 6.64 1.71
CA LEU A 152 20.39 5.85 2.75
C LEU A 152 19.45 5.60 3.93
N LEU A 153 18.74 6.63 4.40
CA LEU A 153 17.80 6.52 5.50
C LEU A 153 16.63 5.59 5.15
N LEU A 154 16.07 5.75 3.94
CA LEU A 154 14.99 4.90 3.47
C LEU A 154 15.46 3.47 3.19
N GLY A 155 16.67 3.28 2.68
CA GLY A 155 17.28 1.96 2.48
C GLY A 155 17.51 1.22 3.79
N ALA A 156 18.04 1.92 4.81
CA ALA A 156 18.19 1.36 6.16
C ALA A 156 16.84 1.00 6.79
N TYR A 157 15.83 1.86 6.62
CA TYR A 157 14.47 1.55 7.04
C TYR A 157 13.90 0.36 6.24
N GLY A 158 14.07 0.31 4.92
CA GLY A 158 13.60 -0.77 4.07
C GLY A 158 14.19 -2.13 4.45
N LEU A 159 15.47 -2.14 4.85
CA LEU A 159 16.14 -3.31 5.40
C LEU A 159 15.46 -3.76 6.71
N ALA A 160 15.29 -2.84 7.67
CA ALA A 160 14.62 -3.16 8.93
C ALA A 160 13.16 -3.59 8.73
N ALA A 161 12.43 -2.90 7.84
CA ALA A 161 11.04 -3.20 7.49
C ALA A 161 10.87 -4.55 6.82
N GLY A 162 11.87 -5.02 6.06
CA GLY A 162 11.88 -6.35 5.46
C GLY A 162 11.84 -7.46 6.51
N TYR A 163 12.68 -7.36 7.53
CA TYR A 163 12.67 -8.30 8.67
C TYR A 163 11.40 -8.15 9.52
N ALA A 164 10.96 -6.91 9.80
CA ALA A 164 9.78 -6.67 10.59
C ALA A 164 8.51 -7.22 9.92
N TYR A 165 8.36 -7.01 8.61
CA TYR A 165 7.26 -7.56 7.82
C TYR A 165 7.26 -9.08 7.87
N GLY A 166 8.41 -9.72 7.65
CA GLY A 166 8.53 -11.17 7.71
C GLY A 166 8.18 -11.72 9.07
N ALA A 167 8.76 -11.16 10.14
CA ALA A 167 8.46 -11.59 11.50
C ALA A 167 6.97 -11.44 11.85
N VAL A 168 6.33 -10.35 11.42
CA VAL A 168 4.87 -10.14 11.63
C VAL A 168 4.05 -11.17 10.85
N MET A 169 4.37 -11.41 9.56
CA MET A 169 3.66 -12.41 8.76
C MET A 169 3.89 -13.83 9.26
N ASP A 170 5.05 -14.10 9.81
CA ASP A 170 5.36 -15.41 10.39
C ASP A 170 4.54 -15.71 11.65
N VAL A 171 4.00 -14.72 12.33
CA VAL A 171 3.01 -14.97 13.41
C VAL A 171 1.81 -15.72 12.87
N TRP A 172 1.31 -15.36 11.68
CA TRP A 172 0.24 -16.09 11.00
C TRP A 172 0.73 -17.47 10.55
N ASN A 173 1.84 -17.56 9.80
CA ASN A 173 2.37 -18.79 9.23
C ASN A 173 2.69 -19.84 10.30
N TRP A 174 3.24 -19.41 11.44
CA TRP A 174 3.62 -20.28 12.56
C TRP A 174 2.45 -21.09 13.12
N THR A 175 1.24 -20.55 13.08
CA THR A 175 0.06 -21.22 13.61
C THR A 175 -0.36 -22.44 12.79
N PHE A 176 0.11 -22.55 11.56
CA PHE A 176 -0.10 -23.69 10.65
C PHE A 176 1.13 -24.60 10.52
N PHE A 177 2.22 -24.27 11.21
CA PHE A 177 3.45 -25.05 11.12
C PHE A 177 3.33 -26.36 11.88
N ALA A 178 3.28 -27.48 11.13
CA ALA A 178 3.17 -28.84 11.65
C ALA A 178 4.50 -29.62 11.69
N GLY A 179 5.62 -28.98 11.30
CA GLY A 179 6.90 -29.67 11.08
C GLY A 179 7.61 -30.19 12.34
N SER A 180 7.31 -29.64 13.52
CA SER A 180 7.92 -30.07 14.78
C SER A 180 7.06 -29.70 15.98
N PRO A 181 6.74 -30.64 16.88
CA PRO A 181 5.98 -30.38 18.10
C PRO A 181 6.67 -29.36 19.02
N GLN A 182 8.00 -29.24 18.98
CA GLN A 182 8.79 -28.35 19.81
C GLN A 182 8.78 -26.91 19.28
N LEU A 183 8.57 -26.74 17.98
CA LEU A 183 8.55 -25.43 17.29
C LEU A 183 7.12 -24.97 16.98
N GLY A 184 6.19 -25.92 16.79
CA GLY A 184 4.81 -25.63 16.38
C GLY A 184 4.00 -24.90 17.46
N TRP A 185 3.01 -24.16 16.98
CA TRP A 185 2.00 -23.54 17.82
C TRP A 185 0.88 -24.53 18.16
N HIS A 186 0.30 -24.39 19.33
CA HIS A 186 -0.98 -25.02 19.69
C HIS A 186 -1.76 -24.16 20.70
N PRO A 187 -3.08 -24.24 20.75
CA PRO A 187 -3.88 -23.53 21.73
C PRO A 187 -3.45 -23.89 23.16
N GLY A 188 -3.51 -22.92 24.08
CA GLY A 188 -3.18 -23.10 25.48
C GLY A 188 -1.70 -22.97 25.83
N LEU A 189 -0.84 -22.58 24.88
CA LEU A 189 0.56 -22.22 25.19
C LEU A 189 0.60 -21.00 26.14
N ALA A 190 1.41 -21.12 27.20
CA ALA A 190 1.70 -19.95 28.04
C ALA A 190 2.43 -18.86 27.20
N PRO A 191 2.13 -17.57 27.38
CA PRO A 191 2.65 -16.50 26.55
C PRO A 191 4.17 -16.49 26.35
N LEU A 192 4.93 -16.68 27.42
CA LEU A 192 6.41 -16.72 27.35
C LEU A 192 6.93 -17.96 26.61
N VAL A 193 6.24 -19.11 26.74
CA VAL A 193 6.58 -20.32 25.98
C VAL A 193 6.26 -20.13 24.51
N ALA A 194 5.11 -19.54 24.19
CA ALA A 194 4.71 -19.19 22.83
C ALA A 194 5.76 -18.27 22.17
N LEU A 195 6.17 -17.21 22.87
CA LEU A 195 7.19 -16.28 22.37
C LEU A 195 8.54 -16.97 22.13
N GLY A 196 8.98 -17.84 23.06
CA GLY A 196 10.22 -18.60 22.91
C GLY A 196 10.18 -19.60 21.76
N ARG A 197 9.04 -20.27 21.52
CA ARG A 197 8.85 -21.18 20.37
C ARG A 197 8.82 -20.42 19.06
N PHE A 198 8.07 -19.31 19.01
CA PHE A 198 8.02 -18.43 17.84
C PHE A 198 9.41 -17.91 17.47
N GLY A 199 10.19 -17.46 18.43
CA GLY A 199 11.56 -16.99 18.17
C GLY A 199 12.45 -18.06 17.56
N ARG A 200 12.36 -19.32 18.05
CA ARG A 200 13.10 -20.46 17.47
C ARG A 200 12.60 -20.80 16.07
N TYR A 201 11.27 -20.83 15.88
CA TYR A 201 10.65 -21.04 14.57
C TYR A 201 11.18 -20.00 13.58
N TYR A 202 11.08 -18.71 13.91
CA TYR A 202 11.54 -17.61 13.06
C TYR A 202 13.02 -17.75 12.66
N LEU A 203 13.89 -17.99 13.64
CA LEU A 203 15.33 -18.10 13.39
C LEU A 203 15.69 -19.29 12.49
N LEU A 204 14.97 -20.41 12.62
CA LEU A 204 15.28 -21.64 11.90
C LEU A 204 14.63 -21.72 10.51
N THR A 205 13.48 -21.06 10.31
CA THR A 205 12.70 -21.21 9.07
C THR A 205 12.72 -19.97 8.20
N SER A 206 12.68 -18.77 8.79
CA SER A 206 12.31 -17.55 8.07
C SER A 206 13.43 -16.54 7.97
N LEU A 207 14.41 -16.56 8.89
CA LEU A 207 15.46 -15.53 8.95
C LEU A 207 16.23 -15.41 7.62
N ALA A 208 16.58 -16.51 6.99
CA ALA A 208 17.30 -16.50 5.70
C ALA A 208 16.44 -15.86 4.59
N TYR A 209 15.16 -16.26 4.53
CA TYR A 209 14.20 -15.73 3.57
C TYR A 209 13.98 -14.22 3.76
N ASP A 210 13.84 -13.78 4.99
CA ASP A 210 13.67 -12.36 5.32
C ASP A 210 14.93 -11.55 5.07
N SER A 211 16.12 -12.17 5.14
CA SER A 211 17.38 -11.53 4.78
C SER A 211 17.42 -11.17 3.29
N PHE A 212 16.92 -12.02 2.41
CA PHE A 212 16.77 -11.70 0.98
C PHE A 212 15.76 -10.59 0.75
N ARG A 213 14.62 -10.61 1.45
CA ARG A 213 13.62 -9.53 1.40
C ARG A 213 14.21 -8.21 1.87
N ALA A 214 14.85 -8.20 3.02
CA ALA A 214 15.45 -7.01 3.63
C ALA A 214 16.57 -6.44 2.74
N GLY A 215 17.48 -7.28 2.27
CA GLY A 215 18.55 -6.89 1.34
C GLY A 215 18.00 -6.39 0.01
N GLY A 216 16.98 -7.07 -0.53
CA GLY A 216 16.29 -6.67 -1.75
C GLY A 216 15.64 -5.29 -1.64
N ASN A 217 14.97 -5.00 -0.53
CA ASN A 217 14.39 -3.67 -0.26
C ASN A 217 15.46 -2.58 -0.25
N ALA A 218 16.57 -2.81 0.48
CA ALA A 218 17.66 -1.84 0.54
C ALA A 218 18.31 -1.63 -0.84
N LEU A 219 18.51 -2.70 -1.60
CA LEU A 219 19.06 -2.64 -2.96
C LEU A 219 18.14 -1.85 -3.90
N MET A 220 16.85 -2.17 -3.93
CA MET A 220 15.87 -1.50 -4.79
C MET A 220 15.78 -0.01 -4.46
N VAL A 221 15.74 0.34 -3.18
CA VAL A 221 15.76 1.74 -2.73
C VAL A 221 17.10 2.41 -3.12
N GLY A 222 18.21 1.72 -3.00
CA GLY A 222 19.52 2.23 -3.42
C GLY A 222 19.59 2.55 -4.92
N LEU A 223 19.03 1.67 -5.76
CA LEU A 223 19.06 1.82 -7.21
C LEU A 223 18.00 2.80 -7.73
N LEU A 224 16.76 2.69 -7.24
CA LEU A 224 15.60 3.38 -7.78
C LEU A 224 15.01 4.46 -6.86
N GLY A 225 15.45 4.52 -5.61
CA GLY A 225 14.88 5.43 -4.62
C GLY A 225 15.05 6.90 -4.99
N MET A 226 16.22 7.32 -5.48
CA MET A 226 16.47 8.72 -5.82
C MET A 226 15.50 9.26 -6.89
N PRO A 227 15.38 8.65 -8.08
CA PRO A 227 14.44 9.13 -9.10
C PRO A 227 12.99 9.09 -8.63
N LEU A 228 12.60 8.04 -7.88
CA LEU A 228 11.25 7.92 -7.34
C LEU A 228 10.94 9.02 -6.32
N LEU A 229 11.83 9.28 -5.36
CA LEU A 229 11.64 10.32 -4.35
C LEU A 229 11.57 11.72 -4.99
N VAL A 230 12.41 12.01 -5.99
CA VAL A 230 12.37 13.28 -6.73
C VAL A 230 11.04 13.40 -7.47
N GLY A 231 10.61 12.36 -8.18
CA GLY A 231 9.35 12.32 -8.93
C GLY A 231 8.14 12.51 -8.01
N LEU A 232 8.04 11.72 -6.96
CA LEU A 232 6.91 11.74 -6.01
C LEU A 232 6.81 13.08 -5.27
N ARG A 233 7.93 13.65 -4.81
CA ARG A 233 7.92 14.96 -4.17
C ARG A 233 7.60 16.11 -5.15
N ARG A 234 7.98 15.99 -6.41
CA ARG A 234 7.58 16.96 -7.46
C ARG A 234 6.08 16.88 -7.71
N LEU A 235 5.54 15.66 -7.78
CA LEU A 235 4.11 15.42 -7.93
C LEU A 235 3.33 16.01 -6.74
N GLY A 236 3.74 15.70 -5.51
CA GLY A 236 3.10 16.20 -4.30
C GLY A 236 3.11 17.73 -4.15
N ARG A 237 4.09 18.44 -4.72
CA ARG A 237 4.09 19.92 -4.75
C ARG A 237 3.10 20.48 -5.76
N ARG A 238 2.91 19.81 -6.90
CA ARG A 238 1.95 20.22 -7.93
C ARG A 238 0.49 20.03 -7.48
N PHE A 239 0.26 19.15 -6.50
CA PHE A 239 -1.06 18.89 -5.94
C PHE A 239 -1.46 19.83 -4.80
N ARG A 240 -0.54 20.61 -4.23
CA ARG A 240 -0.87 21.76 -3.39
C ARG A 240 -1.18 22.96 -4.27
N VAL A 241 -2.31 22.98 -4.90
CA VAL A 241 -2.89 24.22 -5.42
C VAL A 241 -3.51 24.88 -4.21
N GLU A 242 -2.91 25.96 -3.71
CA GLU A 242 -3.60 26.95 -2.92
C GLU A 242 -4.76 27.46 -3.78
N TRP A 243 -5.98 27.22 -3.33
CA TRP A 243 -7.11 27.93 -3.86
C TRP A 243 -6.93 29.37 -3.38
N ASP A 244 -6.46 30.25 -4.28
CA ASP A 244 -6.67 31.68 -4.09
C ASP A 244 -8.18 31.87 -3.90
N ASP A 245 -8.55 32.29 -2.69
CA ASP A 245 -9.92 32.60 -2.35
C ASP A 245 -10.39 33.69 -3.36
N PRO A 246 -11.37 33.41 -4.23
CA PRO A 246 -11.80 34.40 -5.23
C PRO A 246 -12.33 35.69 -4.59
N GLY A 247 -12.44 35.74 -3.24
CA GLY A 247 -12.75 36.91 -2.46
C GLY A 247 -11.56 37.77 -2.06
N HIS A 248 -10.33 37.32 -2.27
CA HIS A 248 -9.11 38.06 -1.96
C HIS A 248 -8.41 38.51 -3.26
N SER A 249 -9.08 39.34 -4.03
CA SER A 249 -8.38 40.16 -5.04
C SER A 249 -7.37 41.03 -4.29
N PRO A 250 -6.05 40.91 -4.55
CA PRO A 250 -5.11 41.88 -4.04
C PRO A 250 -5.56 43.24 -4.53
N GLY A 251 -5.93 44.10 -3.58
CA GLY A 251 -6.30 45.47 -3.91
C GLY A 251 -5.22 46.11 -4.77
N PRO A 252 -5.57 46.99 -5.71
CA PRO A 252 -4.60 47.60 -6.60
C PRO A 252 -3.44 48.16 -5.78
N PRO A 253 -2.20 48.02 -6.27
CA PRO A 253 -1.01 48.47 -5.54
C PRO A 253 -1.18 49.92 -5.16
N ALA A 254 -0.76 50.28 -3.95
CA ALA A 254 -0.92 51.63 -3.38
C ALA A 254 -0.40 52.77 -4.26
N SER A 255 0.44 52.45 -5.26
CA SER A 255 0.91 53.38 -6.29
C SER A 255 -0.15 53.80 -7.32
N ALA A 256 -1.29 53.08 -7.42
CA ALA A 256 -2.37 53.47 -8.37
C ALA A 256 -3.45 54.39 -7.75
N ARG A 257 -3.32 54.76 -6.47
CA ARG A 257 -4.28 55.63 -5.78
C ARG A 257 -3.98 57.13 -5.88
N SER A 258 -2.86 57.54 -6.48
CA SER A 258 -2.43 58.93 -6.50
C SER A 258 -2.60 59.63 -7.85
N GLU A 259 -3.14 59.01 -8.88
CA GLU A 259 -3.34 59.68 -10.18
C GLU A 259 -4.76 59.49 -10.72
N HIS A 260 -5.76 60.03 -10.08
CA HIS A 260 -7.01 60.46 -10.74
C HIS A 260 -7.88 61.17 -9.74
N GLN A 261 -7.46 62.41 -9.43
CA GLN A 261 -8.34 63.41 -8.86
C GLN A 261 -8.21 64.65 -9.69
N ALA A 262 -9.04 64.77 -10.73
CA ALA A 262 -9.39 66.00 -11.37
C ALA A 262 -10.83 65.91 -11.89
N PRO A 263 -11.58 67.04 -11.74
CA PRO A 263 -13.04 67.01 -11.84
C PRO A 263 -13.54 67.43 -13.21
N GLY A 264 -14.76 67.05 -13.52
CA GLY A 264 -15.47 67.76 -14.58
C GLY A 264 -16.29 66.93 -15.54
N ASP A 265 -17.53 66.89 -15.28
CA ASP A 265 -18.68 67.22 -16.22
C ASP A 265 -19.09 66.20 -17.30
N LEU A 266 -20.37 66.00 -17.20
CA LEU A 266 -21.44 65.94 -18.22
C LEU A 266 -21.64 64.63 -19.04
N VAL A 267 -22.71 64.00 -18.70
CA VAL A 267 -23.99 63.88 -19.44
C VAL A 267 -24.07 62.98 -20.68
N VAL A 268 -25.09 62.14 -20.59
CA VAL A 268 -26.08 61.63 -21.54
C VAL A 268 -25.93 60.24 -22.12
N PRO A 269 -27.03 59.48 -22.11
CA PRO A 269 -27.11 58.08 -22.50
C PRO A 269 -27.60 57.88 -23.93
N ALA A 270 -27.44 56.77 -24.49
CA ALA A 270 -28.35 56.16 -25.47
C ALA A 270 -27.94 54.83 -25.99
N LEU A 271 -28.83 53.94 -25.87
CA LEU A 271 -29.58 53.19 -26.91
C LEU A 271 -28.86 51.96 -27.52
N ALA A 272 -29.35 50.84 -27.13
CA ALA A 272 -30.22 49.96 -27.91
C ALA A 272 -29.61 48.96 -28.91
N ALA A 273 -30.19 47.82 -28.85
CA ALA A 273 -30.54 46.88 -29.86
C ALA A 273 -29.51 45.74 -30.13
N ALA A 274 -29.79 44.58 -29.68
CA ALA A 274 -30.69 43.55 -30.22
C ALA A 274 -30.20 42.96 -31.55
N VAL A 275 -30.31 41.70 -31.60
CA VAL A 275 -30.72 40.81 -32.71
C VAL A 275 -29.86 39.57 -32.81
N HIS A 276 -30.40 38.47 -32.30
CA HIS A 276 -30.85 37.27 -33.01
C HIS A 276 -29.86 36.58 -33.95
N ARG A 277 -29.56 35.31 -33.67
CA ARG A 277 -30.08 34.14 -34.45
C ARG A 277 -29.45 32.80 -33.99
N ARG A 278 -30.30 31.88 -33.68
CA ARG A 278 -30.18 30.45 -33.96
C ARG A 278 -30.76 30.20 -35.39
N PRO A 279 -30.82 28.99 -35.97
CA PRO A 279 -30.36 27.63 -35.66
C PRO A 279 -29.85 26.84 -36.90
N GLY A 280 -29.66 25.58 -36.78
CA GLY A 280 -29.76 24.61 -37.91
C GLY A 280 -28.68 23.51 -37.85
N GLU A 281 -29.10 22.37 -37.55
CA GLU A 281 -29.34 21.10 -38.33
C GLU A 281 -28.06 20.29 -38.51
N SER A 282 -28.05 19.12 -37.98
CA SER A 282 -28.56 17.81 -38.39
C SER A 282 -27.52 16.94 -39.10
N GLY A 283 -27.37 15.72 -38.60
CA GLY A 283 -27.21 14.56 -39.42
C GLY A 283 -26.22 13.49 -38.94
N PRO A 284 -26.60 12.26 -38.95
CA PRO A 284 -25.91 11.18 -38.27
C PRO A 284 -25.06 10.35 -39.25
N HIS A 285 -23.98 9.73 -38.72
CA HIS A 285 -23.39 8.56 -39.36
C HIS A 285 -23.01 7.53 -38.30
N GLY A 286 -23.64 6.40 -38.44
CA GLY A 286 -23.40 5.14 -37.82
C GLY A 286 -22.08 4.51 -38.26
N GLY A 287 -21.48 3.81 -37.33
CA GLY A 287 -20.31 2.99 -37.52
C GLY A 287 -20.41 1.77 -36.63
N GLN A 288 -20.47 0.64 -37.23
CA GLN A 288 -20.74 -0.70 -36.70
C GLN A 288 -19.75 -1.14 -35.64
N VAL A 289 -20.31 -1.76 -34.61
CA VAL A 289 -19.63 -2.55 -33.60
C VAL A 289 -19.26 -3.91 -34.21
N HIS A 290 -17.98 -4.22 -34.31
CA HIS A 290 -17.51 -5.59 -34.51
C HIS A 290 -17.26 -6.24 -33.15
N GLU A 291 -18.11 -7.16 -32.82
CA GLU A 291 -18.00 -8.11 -31.73
C GLU A 291 -16.98 -9.18 -32.12
N ILE A 292 -15.87 -9.24 -31.40
CA ILE A 292 -14.92 -10.35 -31.48
C ILE A 292 -15.03 -11.11 -30.16
N ALA A 293 -15.70 -12.25 -30.24
CA ALA A 293 -15.71 -13.27 -29.20
C ALA A 293 -14.31 -13.89 -29.11
N GLY A 294 -13.65 -13.74 -27.96
CA GLY A 294 -12.41 -14.44 -27.61
C GLY A 294 -12.69 -15.40 -26.48
N GLU A 295 -12.33 -16.65 -26.69
CA GLU A 295 -12.46 -17.80 -25.79
C GLU A 295 -11.77 -17.56 -24.44
N PRO A 296 -12.22 -18.22 -23.34
CA PRO A 296 -11.59 -18.10 -22.03
C PRO A 296 -10.31 -18.94 -21.98
N GLU A 297 -9.18 -18.27 -21.87
CA GLU A 297 -7.88 -18.86 -21.59
C GLU A 297 -7.85 -19.42 -20.16
N GLN A 298 -7.47 -20.68 -20.05
CA GLN A 298 -7.40 -21.45 -18.82
C GLN A 298 -6.43 -20.80 -17.84
N ALA A 299 -6.91 -20.54 -16.63
CA ALA A 299 -6.11 -20.03 -15.51
C ALA A 299 -4.97 -21.01 -15.16
N ALA A 300 -3.75 -20.50 -15.15
CA ALA A 300 -2.60 -21.21 -14.65
C ALA A 300 -2.71 -21.39 -13.11
N PRO A 301 -2.23 -22.51 -12.54
CA PRO A 301 -2.37 -22.77 -11.11
C PRO A 301 -1.50 -21.83 -10.27
N GLU A 302 -2.11 -21.35 -9.17
CA GLU A 302 -1.51 -20.50 -8.15
C GLU A 302 -0.18 -21.06 -7.61
N ALA A 303 0.84 -20.22 -7.62
CA ALA A 303 2.08 -20.49 -6.89
C ALA A 303 1.83 -20.31 -5.38
N GLN A 304 1.70 -21.41 -4.65
CA GLN A 304 1.68 -21.41 -3.20
C GLN A 304 3.04 -20.94 -2.64
N PRO A 305 3.07 -20.24 -1.49
CA PRO A 305 4.33 -19.83 -0.87
C PRO A 305 5.16 -21.09 -0.52
N ALA A 306 6.45 -21.02 -0.78
CA ALA A 306 7.40 -22.15 -0.70
C ALA A 306 7.44 -22.92 0.62
N SER A 307 6.80 -22.46 1.67
CA SER A 307 6.68 -23.14 2.96
C SER A 307 5.72 -24.33 2.98
N ILE A 308 4.91 -24.54 1.93
CA ILE A 308 3.96 -25.68 1.84
C ILE A 308 4.56 -26.86 1.05
N LEU A 309 5.59 -26.64 0.23
CA LEU A 309 6.17 -27.67 -0.64
C LEU A 309 7.00 -28.76 0.09
N LEU A 310 7.25 -28.63 1.40
CA LEU A 310 8.00 -29.63 2.16
C LEU A 310 7.13 -30.68 2.86
N ALA A 311 5.81 -30.55 2.82
CA ALA A 311 4.90 -31.45 3.55
C ALA A 311 4.29 -32.57 2.70
N ASP A 312 4.43 -32.54 1.36
CA ASP A 312 3.67 -33.45 0.47
C ASP A 312 4.43 -34.73 0.01
N HIS A 313 5.56 -35.07 0.64
CA HIS A 313 6.35 -36.26 0.24
C HIS A 313 6.47 -37.37 1.28
N LEU A 314 5.58 -37.46 2.26
CA LEU A 314 5.50 -38.61 3.16
C LEU A 314 4.06 -39.14 3.20
N ASP A 315 3.72 -40.00 2.25
CA ASP A 315 2.52 -40.84 2.29
C ASP A 315 2.75 -42.00 3.30
N PRO A 316 1.98 -42.05 4.39
CA PRO A 316 2.13 -43.12 5.38
C PRO A 316 1.62 -44.51 4.92
N SER A 317 1.08 -44.61 3.70
CA SER A 317 0.45 -45.82 3.19
C SER A 317 1.28 -46.63 2.18
N ASP A 318 2.57 -46.30 1.94
CA ASP A 318 3.42 -47.05 1.04
C ASP A 318 3.99 -48.32 1.73
N PRO A 319 3.54 -49.54 1.34
CA PRO A 319 3.98 -50.80 1.99
C PRO A 319 5.39 -51.27 1.58
N HIS A 320 6.11 -50.52 0.73
CA HIS A 320 7.41 -50.91 0.19
C HIS A 320 8.63 -50.27 0.90
N ALA A 321 8.45 -49.49 1.95
CA ALA A 321 9.54 -48.83 2.70
C ALA A 321 10.15 -49.72 3.82
N ARG A 322 10.08 -51.04 3.74
CA ARG A 322 10.81 -51.93 4.68
C ARG A 322 12.09 -52.42 4.00
N GLY A 323 13.20 -51.78 4.34
CA GLY A 323 14.54 -52.26 4.03
C GLY A 323 14.87 -53.52 4.83
N PRO A 324 15.82 -54.37 4.36
CA PRO A 324 16.11 -55.65 4.95
C PRO A 324 16.82 -55.49 6.29
N SER A 325 16.29 -56.23 7.28
CA SER A 325 16.95 -56.50 8.55
C SER A 325 18.17 -57.40 8.33
N GLY A 326 19.32 -56.95 8.73
CA GLY A 326 20.55 -57.68 8.89
C GLY A 326 21.36 -57.07 10.03
#